data_74d0ec3cd33fc44c5e843b29208e2b41
#
_entry.id   74d0ec3cd33fc44c5e843b29208e2b41
#
_cell.length_a   1.000
_cell.length_b   1.000
_cell.length_c   1.000
_cell.angle_alpha   90.00
_cell.angle_beta   90.00
_cell.angle_gamma   90.00
#
_symmetry.space_group_name_H-M   'P 1'
#
loop_
_entity.id
_entity.type
_entity.pdbx_description
1 polymer ?
#
loop_
_entity_poly.entity_id
_entity_poly.type
_entity_poly.pdbx_seq_one_letter_code
_entity_poly.pdbx_strand_id
1 'polypeptide(L)'
;MKSIIKKYLSGKSSENEQKKILLWIKEDPNLNNFQSIKNKWKEEIVKEDIPSEFLPNWQNIQNRLFEQMQLKMNRVQRNLKVISYAAIFIIFIFVPSLLYLFSQPKPLVEKNYTTISADFGQISKVALPDSSIIWVNSGSTIRYNNQYSTTNRNIELIGEAFFKVHKNKSMPFIVSSSTLRIKVLGTEFCVSAYPEEPSIQVILEKGSVNLTSLSLSHLSQKIKPGEMANFDKENDHFAISEVNTKLFTSWKDGIIHFYNSPLCEVVFKLEKRYNQHFIIDKSIKNIPYTFTIKDEKMSDILNIMEKITPIMAIKKGNVIELKKKNG
;
A
#
# COMPACT_ATOMS: atom_id res chain seq x y z
N MET A 1 21.24 64.31 38.66
CA MET A 1 19.83 63.84 38.84
C MET A 1 19.18 64.49 40.09
N LYS A 2 19.74 64.51 41.30
CA LYS A 2 19.14 65.10 42.52
C LYS A 2 18.70 66.58 42.34
N SER A 3 19.47 67.42 41.65
CA SER A 3 19.13 68.81 41.37
C SER A 3 17.90 68.95 40.45
N ILE A 4 17.82 68.11 39.42
CA ILE A 4 16.72 68.09 38.49
C ILE A 4 15.44 67.58 39.16
N ILE A 5 15.54 66.61 40.07
CA ILE A 5 14.41 66.11 40.86
C ILE A 5 13.90 67.18 41.84
N LYS A 6 14.77 67.98 42.51
CA LYS A 6 14.35 69.07 43.38
C LYS A 6 13.63 70.17 42.56
N LYS A 7 14.14 70.52 41.34
CA LYS A 7 13.44 71.44 40.43
C LYS A 7 12.06 70.90 39.99
N TYR A 8 11.96 69.59 39.72
CA TYR A 8 10.70 68.95 39.37
C TYR A 8 9.68 68.99 40.50
N LEU A 9 10.11 68.67 41.69
CA LEU A 9 9.30 68.69 42.90
C LEU A 9 8.86 70.11 43.29
N SER A 10 9.66 71.17 42.97
CA SER A 10 9.32 72.58 43.16
C SER A 10 8.53 73.21 42.00
N GLY A 11 8.15 72.46 40.99
CA GLY A 11 7.40 72.96 39.84
C GLY A 11 8.18 73.86 38.87
N LYS A 12 9.52 73.98 39.03
CA LYS A 12 10.39 74.85 38.24
C LYS A 12 11.18 74.14 37.16
N SER A 13 10.76 72.88 36.77
CA SER A 13 11.42 72.09 35.76
C SER A 13 10.86 72.36 34.37
N SER A 14 11.74 72.33 33.34
CA SER A 14 11.33 72.40 31.94
C SER A 14 10.74 71.04 31.45
N GLU A 15 9.98 71.04 30.33
CA GLU A 15 9.40 69.81 29.73
C GLU A 15 10.48 68.73 29.44
N ASN A 16 11.69 69.13 29.01
CA ASN A 16 12.76 68.20 28.74
C ASN A 16 13.34 67.59 30.01
N GLU A 17 13.40 68.39 31.10
CA GLU A 17 13.81 67.89 32.41
C GLU A 17 12.76 66.94 33.01
N GLN A 18 11.49 67.20 32.82
CA GLN A 18 10.39 66.29 33.20
C GLN A 18 10.47 64.96 32.48
N LYS A 19 10.66 64.96 31.15
CA LYS A 19 10.84 63.73 30.38
C LYS A 19 12.03 62.91 30.85
N LYS A 20 13.19 63.58 31.17
CA LYS A 20 14.36 62.90 31.67
C LYS A 20 14.12 62.22 33.03
N ILE A 21 13.34 62.84 33.90
CA ILE A 21 13.00 62.25 35.22
C ILE A 21 12.08 61.07 35.03
N LEU A 22 11.04 61.16 34.16
CA LEU A 22 10.11 60.08 33.92
C LEU A 22 10.80 58.83 33.30
N LEU A 23 11.74 59.02 32.37
CA LEU A 23 12.51 57.94 31.80
C LEU A 23 13.44 57.31 32.85
N TRP A 24 14.05 58.13 33.71
CA TRP A 24 14.95 57.63 34.76
C TRP A 24 14.21 56.87 35.87
N ILE A 25 12.97 57.28 36.24
CA ILE A 25 12.12 56.57 37.23
C ILE A 25 11.66 55.21 36.69
N LYS A 26 11.62 55.02 35.38
CA LYS A 26 11.17 53.78 34.76
C LYS A 26 12.12 52.59 34.99
N GLU A 27 13.34 52.83 35.40
CA GLU A 27 14.29 51.77 35.77
C GLU A 27 14.15 51.48 37.26
N ASP A 28 13.89 50.21 37.65
CA ASP A 28 13.49 49.74 38.96
C ASP A 28 14.31 50.26 40.15
N PRO A 29 15.68 50.35 40.12
CA PRO A 29 16.42 50.87 41.25
C PRO A 29 16.22 52.40 41.48
N ASN A 30 15.74 53.13 40.47
CA ASN A 30 15.64 54.57 40.49
C ASN A 30 14.35 55.05 41.15
N LEU A 31 13.31 54.26 41.18
CA LEU A 31 12.03 54.57 41.84
C LEU A 31 12.19 54.76 43.35
N ASN A 32 12.96 53.85 43.99
CA ASN A 32 13.26 53.94 45.43
C ASN A 32 14.12 55.15 45.75
N ASN A 33 15.10 55.48 44.89
CA ASN A 33 15.91 56.71 45.00
C ASN A 33 15.07 57.96 44.87
N PHE A 34 14.11 57.99 43.93
CA PHE A 34 13.17 59.12 43.75
C PHE A 34 12.30 59.31 45.02
N GLN A 35 11.73 58.24 45.54
CA GLN A 35 10.90 58.28 46.75
C GLN A 35 11.70 58.76 47.97
N SER A 36 12.94 58.30 48.14
CA SER A 36 13.81 58.76 49.20
C SER A 36 14.10 60.28 49.11
N ILE A 37 14.41 60.77 47.88
CA ILE A 37 14.66 62.23 47.67
C ILE A 37 13.37 63.02 47.88
N LYS A 38 12.22 62.50 47.44
CA LYS A 38 10.88 63.11 47.63
C LYS A 38 10.52 63.23 49.12
N ASN A 39 10.77 62.16 49.89
CA ASN A 39 10.51 62.15 51.33
C ASN A 39 11.37 63.15 52.08
N LYS A 40 12.70 63.22 51.80
CA LYS A 40 13.60 64.20 52.34
C LYS A 40 13.21 65.63 51.96
N TRP A 41 12.79 65.87 50.73
CA TRP A 41 12.33 67.16 50.25
C TRP A 41 11.04 67.57 50.97
N LYS A 42 10.10 66.65 51.23
CA LYS A 42 8.93 66.91 52.05
C LYS A 42 9.27 67.31 53.47
N GLU A 43 10.23 66.61 54.08
CA GLU A 43 10.70 66.94 55.44
C GLU A 43 11.42 68.30 55.52
N GLU A 44 12.14 68.69 54.44
CA GLU A 44 12.76 70.01 54.33
C GLU A 44 11.70 71.14 54.19
N ILE A 45 10.60 70.91 53.45
CA ILE A 45 9.56 71.87 53.19
C ILE A 45 8.61 72.03 54.37
N VAL A 46 8.30 70.95 55.10
CA VAL A 46 7.46 71.02 56.32
C VAL A 46 8.02 71.98 57.39
N LYS A 47 9.29 72.40 57.26
CA LYS A 47 9.92 73.41 58.10
C LYS A 47 9.78 74.84 57.63
N GLU A 48 9.27 75.05 56.40
CA GLU A 48 8.90 76.37 55.87
C GLU A 48 7.38 76.39 55.60
N ASP A 49 6.64 77.44 56.09
CA ASP A 49 5.20 77.57 55.81
C ASP A 49 4.91 77.52 54.31
N ILE A 50 4.28 76.47 53.83
CA ILE A 50 3.92 76.31 52.44
C ILE A 50 2.57 77.07 52.24
N PRO A 51 2.52 77.99 51.29
CA PRO A 51 1.21 78.57 50.87
C PRO A 51 0.29 77.50 50.35
N SER A 52 -0.93 77.45 50.84
CA SER A 52 -1.98 76.44 50.54
C SER A 52 -2.32 76.30 49.02
N GLU A 53 -1.83 77.16 48.15
CA GLU A 53 -1.97 77.12 46.68
C GLU A 53 -1.24 75.98 45.96
N PHE A 54 -0.28 75.35 46.61
CA PHE A 54 0.52 74.31 45.95
C PHE A 54 -0.04 72.89 46.04
N LEU A 55 -0.96 72.61 46.93
CA LEU A 55 -1.57 71.26 47.09
C LEU A 55 -2.54 70.84 45.97
N PRO A 56 -3.34 71.76 45.36
CA PRO A 56 -4.23 71.36 44.27
C PRO A 56 -3.54 70.93 42.98
N ASN A 57 -2.35 71.45 42.71
CA ASN A 57 -1.63 71.21 41.48
C ASN A 57 -1.05 69.77 41.38
N TRP A 58 -0.68 69.20 42.50
CA TRP A 58 -0.10 67.84 42.54
C TRP A 58 -1.16 66.76 42.32
N GLN A 59 -2.33 66.92 42.87
CA GLN A 59 -3.45 65.98 42.63
C GLN A 59 -3.90 66.03 41.16
N ASN A 60 -3.89 67.19 40.54
CA ASN A 60 -4.23 67.33 39.11
C ASN A 60 -3.21 66.63 38.17
N ILE A 61 -1.93 66.68 38.53
CA ILE A 61 -0.89 65.95 37.77
C ILE A 61 -1.01 64.46 37.93
N GLN A 62 -1.28 63.95 39.12
CA GLN A 62 -1.53 62.53 39.35
C GLN A 62 -2.73 62.02 38.61
N ASN A 63 -3.83 62.77 38.62
CA ASN A 63 -5.06 62.43 37.92
C ASN A 63 -4.87 62.37 36.38
N ARG A 64 -4.19 63.37 35.81
CA ARG A 64 -3.86 63.37 34.38
C ARG A 64 -2.97 62.20 33.97
N LEU A 65 -1.97 61.83 34.76
CA LEU A 65 -1.11 60.67 34.51
C LEU A 65 -1.92 59.36 34.59
N PHE A 66 -2.81 59.27 35.57
CA PHE A 66 -3.67 58.11 35.74
C PHE A 66 -4.68 57.95 34.57
N GLU A 67 -5.28 59.05 34.13
CA GLU A 67 -6.16 59.06 32.95
C GLU A 67 -5.41 58.65 31.66
N GLN A 68 -4.21 59.18 31.43
CA GLN A 68 -3.39 58.81 30.27
C GLN A 68 -3.00 57.31 30.28
N MET A 69 -2.66 56.75 31.44
CA MET A 69 -2.40 55.32 31.59
C MET A 69 -3.63 54.50 31.35
N GLN A 70 -4.78 54.89 31.86
CA GLN A 70 -6.07 54.25 31.64
C GLN A 70 -6.44 54.23 30.14
N LEU A 71 -6.30 55.36 29.46
CA LEU A 71 -6.57 55.43 28.02
C LEU A 71 -5.64 54.54 27.19
N LYS A 72 -4.37 54.45 27.54
CA LYS A 72 -3.41 53.53 26.91
C LYS A 72 -3.78 52.06 27.17
N MET A 73 -4.08 51.69 28.40
CA MET A 73 -4.50 50.34 28.77
C MET A 73 -5.79 49.93 28.04
N ASN A 74 -6.79 50.80 28.00
CA ASN A 74 -8.03 50.53 27.29
C ASN A 74 -7.82 50.33 25.77
N ARG A 75 -6.89 51.07 25.16
CA ARG A 75 -6.52 50.93 23.76
C ARG A 75 -5.83 49.56 23.51
N VAL A 76 -4.88 49.17 24.38
CA VAL A 76 -4.22 47.86 24.28
C VAL A 76 -5.20 46.73 24.49
N GLN A 77 -6.08 46.79 25.49
CA GLN A 77 -7.11 45.79 25.74
C GLN A 77 -8.08 45.64 24.57
N ARG A 78 -8.49 46.79 23.95
CA ARG A 78 -9.35 46.77 22.76
C ARG A 78 -8.64 46.09 21.58
N ASN A 79 -7.38 46.40 21.34
CA ASN A 79 -6.62 45.78 20.28
C ASN A 79 -6.43 44.27 20.51
N LEU A 80 -6.15 43.86 21.75
CA LEU A 80 -6.07 42.43 22.12
C LEU A 80 -7.40 41.70 21.88
N LYS A 81 -8.53 42.31 22.23
CA LYS A 81 -9.84 41.74 21.94
C LYS A 81 -10.10 41.60 20.44
N VAL A 82 -9.75 42.59 19.64
CA VAL A 82 -9.89 42.52 18.17
C VAL A 82 -9.02 41.40 17.60
N ILE A 83 -7.78 41.27 18.04
CA ILE A 83 -6.89 40.20 17.61
C ILE A 83 -7.42 38.82 18.02
N SER A 84 -7.96 38.70 19.24
CA SER A 84 -8.55 37.44 19.70
C SER A 84 -9.79 37.02 18.91
N TYR A 85 -10.67 37.97 18.58
CA TYR A 85 -11.83 37.67 17.72
C TYR A 85 -11.42 37.33 16.29
N ALA A 86 -10.40 37.98 15.72
CA ALA A 86 -9.85 37.65 14.42
C ALA A 86 -9.23 36.23 14.40
N ALA A 87 -8.49 35.87 15.45
CA ALA A 87 -7.92 34.53 15.60
C ALA A 87 -9.02 33.45 15.71
N ILE A 88 -10.05 33.68 16.52
CA ILE A 88 -11.20 32.76 16.62
C ILE A 88 -11.91 32.62 15.28
N PHE A 89 -12.10 33.71 14.54
CA PHE A 89 -12.73 33.68 13.21
C PHE A 89 -11.90 32.85 12.20
N ILE A 90 -10.58 33.02 12.20
CA ILE A 90 -9.67 32.25 11.36
C ILE A 90 -9.75 30.75 11.72
N ILE A 91 -9.73 30.40 13.01
CA ILE A 91 -9.86 29.01 13.47
C ILE A 91 -11.21 28.43 13.04
N PHE A 92 -12.30 29.21 13.18
CA PHE A 92 -13.65 28.79 12.83
C PHE A 92 -13.82 28.48 11.33
N ILE A 93 -13.08 29.17 10.46
CA ILE A 93 -13.08 28.90 9.02
C ILE A 93 -12.08 27.78 8.66
N PHE A 94 -10.88 27.83 9.25
CA PHE A 94 -9.80 26.92 8.86
C PHE A 94 -10.03 25.49 9.33
N VAL A 95 -10.55 25.30 10.54
CA VAL A 95 -10.79 23.95 11.08
C VAL A 95 -11.88 23.20 10.29
N PRO A 96 -13.06 23.74 9.99
CA PRO A 96 -14.04 23.06 9.14
C PRO A 96 -13.54 22.84 7.71
N SER A 97 -12.78 23.80 7.15
CA SER A 97 -12.17 23.63 5.82
C SER A 97 -11.18 22.47 5.79
N LEU A 98 -10.35 22.34 6.82
CA LEU A 98 -9.40 21.24 6.96
C LEU A 98 -10.15 19.90 7.14
N LEU A 99 -11.17 19.88 8.01
CA LEU A 99 -12.02 18.70 8.20
C LEU A 99 -12.75 18.30 6.92
N TYR A 100 -13.23 19.26 6.14
CA TYR A 100 -13.86 19.02 4.84
C TYR A 100 -12.86 18.39 3.85
N LEU A 101 -11.62 18.86 3.76
CA LEU A 101 -10.58 18.28 2.92
C LEU A 101 -10.24 16.84 3.32
N PHE A 102 -10.20 16.53 4.62
CA PHE A 102 -9.96 15.19 5.13
C PHE A 102 -11.20 14.28 5.07
N SER A 103 -12.40 14.84 5.04
CA SER A 103 -13.68 14.10 4.97
C SER A 103 -14.06 13.73 3.53
N GLN A 104 -13.36 14.24 2.52
CA GLN A 104 -13.65 13.86 1.13
C GLN A 104 -13.51 12.33 1.02
N PRO A 105 -14.59 11.60 0.69
CA PRO A 105 -14.48 10.17 0.44
C PRO A 105 -13.47 9.99 -0.69
N LYS A 106 -12.43 9.19 -0.44
CA LYS A 106 -11.50 8.82 -1.51
C LYS A 106 -12.36 8.30 -2.66
N PRO A 107 -12.21 8.81 -3.89
CA PRO A 107 -12.98 8.34 -5.02
C PRO A 107 -12.83 6.82 -5.05
N LEU A 108 -13.96 6.11 -5.06
CA LEU A 108 -13.99 4.67 -5.28
C LEU A 108 -13.36 4.46 -6.66
N VAL A 109 -12.09 4.10 -6.69
CA VAL A 109 -11.41 3.74 -7.94
C VAL A 109 -12.11 2.48 -8.42
N GLU A 110 -12.94 2.61 -9.46
CA GLU A 110 -13.56 1.46 -10.11
C GLU A 110 -12.46 0.47 -10.48
N LYS A 111 -12.65 -0.77 -10.02
CA LYS A 111 -11.72 -1.85 -10.34
C LYS A 111 -12.01 -2.33 -11.76
N ASN A 112 -11.30 -1.75 -12.71
CA ASN A 112 -11.29 -2.26 -14.07
C ASN A 112 -10.30 -3.43 -14.16
N TYR A 113 -10.70 -4.50 -14.83
CA TYR A 113 -9.89 -5.70 -14.96
C TYR A 113 -9.40 -5.88 -16.40
N THR A 114 -8.12 -6.22 -16.51
CA THR A 114 -7.53 -6.72 -17.75
C THR A 114 -7.56 -8.25 -17.69
N THR A 115 -8.13 -8.87 -18.72
CA THR A 115 -8.19 -10.33 -18.88
C THR A 115 -7.33 -10.73 -20.07
N ILE A 116 -6.50 -11.73 -19.90
CA ILE A 116 -5.66 -12.31 -20.95
C ILE A 116 -5.90 -13.82 -20.96
N SER A 117 -6.30 -14.33 -22.11
CA SER A 117 -6.57 -15.73 -22.33
C SER A 117 -5.69 -16.33 -23.42
N ALA A 118 -5.41 -17.59 -23.31
CA ALA A 118 -4.84 -18.41 -24.37
C ALA A 118 -5.89 -19.43 -24.81
N ASP A 119 -6.28 -19.40 -26.07
CA ASP A 119 -7.23 -20.36 -26.64
C ASP A 119 -6.63 -21.78 -26.64
N PHE A 120 -7.47 -22.79 -26.83
CA PHE A 120 -7.00 -24.17 -26.98
C PHE A 120 -6.02 -24.27 -28.16
N GLY A 121 -4.92 -24.96 -27.94
CA GLY A 121 -3.82 -25.06 -28.92
C GLY A 121 -2.82 -23.93 -28.93
N GLN A 122 -3.02 -22.90 -28.12
CA GLN A 122 -2.16 -21.72 -28.08
C GLN A 122 -1.46 -21.53 -26.74
N ILE A 123 -0.34 -20.84 -26.76
CA ILE A 123 0.37 -20.35 -25.56
C ILE A 123 0.57 -18.84 -25.73
N SER A 124 0.14 -18.05 -24.74
CA SER A 124 0.31 -16.62 -24.73
C SER A 124 1.46 -16.23 -23.80
N LYS A 125 2.43 -15.42 -24.31
CA LYS A 125 3.50 -14.83 -23.48
C LYS A 125 3.21 -13.38 -23.23
N VAL A 126 3.14 -12.98 -21.96
CA VAL A 126 2.75 -11.63 -21.53
C VAL A 126 3.82 -11.02 -20.65
N ALA A 127 4.22 -9.79 -20.93
CA ALA A 127 5.02 -8.96 -20.04
C ALA A 127 4.08 -8.03 -19.25
N LEU A 128 4.17 -8.09 -17.92
CA LEU A 128 3.36 -7.27 -17.02
C LEU A 128 4.06 -5.92 -16.71
N PRO A 129 3.31 -4.92 -16.21
CA PRO A 129 3.86 -3.58 -15.88
C PRO A 129 4.98 -3.59 -14.83
N ASP A 130 5.07 -4.62 -13.98
CA ASP A 130 6.13 -4.79 -12.98
C ASP A 130 7.38 -5.54 -13.51
N SER A 131 7.46 -5.73 -14.83
CA SER A 131 8.49 -6.52 -15.52
C SER A 131 8.45 -8.03 -15.26
N SER A 132 7.42 -8.54 -14.63
CA SER A 132 7.17 -9.98 -14.55
C SER A 132 6.71 -10.51 -15.91
N ILE A 133 7.08 -11.75 -16.23
CA ILE A 133 6.69 -12.41 -17.47
C ILE A 133 5.85 -13.63 -17.13
N ILE A 134 4.71 -13.77 -17.80
CA ILE A 134 3.83 -14.92 -17.64
C ILE A 134 3.69 -15.64 -18.99
N TRP A 135 3.78 -16.96 -18.99
CA TRP A 135 3.34 -17.82 -20.07
C TRP A 135 2.00 -18.42 -19.65
N VAL A 136 0.96 -18.13 -20.38
CA VAL A 136 -0.40 -18.64 -20.16
C VAL A 136 -0.58 -19.82 -21.07
N ASN A 137 -0.87 -21.02 -20.51
CA ASN A 137 -1.01 -22.24 -21.26
C ASN A 137 -2.39 -22.32 -21.93
N SER A 138 -2.56 -23.28 -22.82
CA SER A 138 -3.76 -23.57 -23.60
C SER A 138 -5.02 -23.70 -22.70
N GLY A 139 -6.10 -23.02 -23.09
CA GLY A 139 -7.36 -23.03 -22.35
C GLY A 139 -7.30 -22.34 -20.99
N SER A 140 -6.32 -21.42 -20.80
CA SER A 140 -6.09 -20.74 -19.52
C SER A 140 -6.33 -19.24 -19.62
N THR A 141 -6.64 -18.64 -18.48
CA THR A 141 -6.92 -17.20 -18.36
C THR A 141 -6.28 -16.63 -17.11
N ILE A 142 -5.66 -15.47 -17.25
CA ILE A 142 -5.23 -14.64 -16.12
C ILE A 142 -6.00 -13.33 -16.10
N ARG A 143 -6.25 -12.79 -14.91
CA ARG A 143 -6.95 -11.53 -14.73
C ARG A 143 -6.26 -10.69 -13.64
N TYR A 144 -6.10 -9.40 -13.87
CA TYR A 144 -5.59 -8.44 -12.89
C TYR A 144 -6.29 -7.09 -13.02
N ASN A 145 -6.32 -6.31 -11.95
CA ASN A 145 -7.00 -5.02 -11.93
C ASN A 145 -6.07 -3.86 -12.33
N ASN A 146 -6.65 -2.69 -12.58
CA ASN A 146 -5.96 -1.45 -12.94
C ASN A 146 -5.05 -0.87 -11.83
N GLN A 147 -5.09 -1.45 -10.62
CA GLN A 147 -4.20 -1.10 -9.51
C GLN A 147 -2.94 -1.99 -9.47
N TYR A 148 -2.83 -2.94 -10.42
CA TYR A 148 -1.66 -3.81 -10.52
C TYR A 148 -0.37 -2.99 -10.73
N SER A 149 0.70 -3.37 -10.03
CA SER A 149 2.00 -2.69 -10.00
C SER A 149 2.01 -1.31 -9.34
N THR A 150 0.86 -0.72 -8.98
CA THR A 150 0.78 0.54 -8.24
C THR A 150 0.55 0.33 -6.74
N THR A 151 -0.47 -0.45 -6.37
CA THR A 151 -0.81 -0.75 -4.98
C THR A 151 -0.77 -2.23 -4.65
N ASN A 152 -0.83 -3.11 -5.65
CA ASN A 152 -0.81 -4.57 -5.48
C ASN A 152 -0.18 -5.25 -6.71
N ARG A 153 0.13 -6.56 -6.57
CA ARG A 153 0.54 -7.44 -7.64
C ARG A 153 -0.29 -8.74 -7.59
N ASN A 154 -1.61 -8.56 -7.67
CA ASN A 154 -2.56 -9.67 -7.56
C ASN A 154 -3.00 -10.14 -8.95
N ILE A 155 -2.91 -11.44 -9.20
CA ILE A 155 -3.35 -12.13 -10.40
C ILE A 155 -4.37 -13.20 -10.01
N GLU A 156 -5.45 -13.28 -10.73
CA GLU A 156 -6.38 -14.42 -10.70
C GLU A 156 -6.02 -15.36 -11.85
N LEU A 157 -5.95 -16.66 -11.59
CA LEU A 157 -5.62 -17.70 -12.55
C LEU A 157 -6.73 -18.74 -12.64
N ILE A 158 -7.11 -19.05 -13.88
CA ILE A 158 -7.91 -20.22 -14.24
C ILE A 158 -7.09 -21.00 -15.28
N GLY A 159 -6.81 -22.28 -15.03
CA GLY A 159 -5.97 -23.11 -15.90
C GLY A 159 -4.51 -23.12 -15.49
N GLU A 160 -3.59 -23.16 -16.42
CA GLU A 160 -2.16 -23.31 -16.17
C GLU A 160 -1.36 -22.11 -16.66
N ALA A 161 -0.41 -21.64 -15.82
CA ALA A 161 0.52 -20.60 -16.19
C ALA A 161 1.90 -20.79 -15.54
N PHE A 162 2.94 -20.40 -16.27
CA PHE A 162 4.30 -20.28 -15.75
C PHE A 162 4.61 -18.81 -15.48
N PHE A 163 5.14 -18.54 -14.30
CA PHE A 163 5.43 -17.19 -13.82
C PHE A 163 6.95 -17.02 -13.63
N LYS A 164 7.49 -15.98 -14.26
CA LYS A 164 8.82 -15.44 -13.96
C LYS A 164 8.65 -14.08 -13.33
N VAL A 165 8.57 -14.07 -12.00
CA VAL A 165 8.22 -12.88 -11.23
C VAL A 165 9.42 -12.01 -10.95
N HIS A 166 9.33 -10.73 -11.26
CA HIS A 166 10.34 -9.73 -10.91
C HIS A 166 10.44 -9.57 -9.39
N LYS A 167 11.68 -9.53 -8.86
CA LYS A 167 11.93 -9.49 -7.42
C LYS A 167 11.54 -8.16 -6.80
N ASN A 168 10.58 -8.19 -5.88
CA ASN A 168 10.16 -7.02 -5.10
C ASN A 168 9.71 -7.50 -3.70
N LYS A 169 10.50 -7.18 -2.67
CA LYS A 169 10.22 -7.56 -1.29
C LYS A 169 9.14 -6.70 -0.62
N SER A 170 8.99 -5.45 -1.05
CA SER A 170 8.03 -4.51 -0.46
C SER A 170 6.59 -4.75 -0.93
N MET A 171 6.41 -5.32 -2.14
CA MET A 171 5.10 -5.60 -2.71
C MET A 171 5.06 -7.07 -3.18
N PRO A 172 4.51 -8.00 -2.39
CA PRO A 172 4.38 -9.40 -2.76
C PRO A 172 3.57 -9.59 -4.04
N PHE A 173 3.94 -10.57 -4.86
CA PHE A 173 3.16 -11.04 -6.01
C PHE A 173 2.26 -12.17 -5.54
N ILE A 174 0.97 -12.10 -5.84
CA ILE A 174 -0.04 -13.04 -5.36
C ILE A 174 -0.79 -13.62 -6.56
N VAL A 175 -0.76 -14.94 -6.69
CA VAL A 175 -1.64 -15.66 -7.61
C VAL A 175 -2.75 -16.30 -6.81
N SER A 176 -3.99 -16.04 -7.18
CA SER A 176 -5.17 -16.66 -6.60
C SER A 176 -5.85 -17.55 -7.64
N SER A 177 -6.12 -18.78 -7.28
CA SER A 177 -7.01 -19.71 -8.00
C SER A 177 -8.31 -19.86 -7.21
N SER A 178 -9.18 -20.81 -7.58
CA SER A 178 -10.46 -21.04 -6.90
C SER A 178 -10.35 -21.28 -5.39
N THR A 179 -9.36 -22.08 -4.96
CA THR A 179 -9.22 -22.55 -3.57
C THR A 179 -7.84 -22.30 -2.96
N LEU A 180 -6.87 -21.83 -3.75
CA LEU A 180 -5.47 -21.67 -3.31
C LEU A 180 -4.95 -20.26 -3.60
N ARG A 181 -4.25 -19.69 -2.63
CA ARG A 181 -3.47 -18.45 -2.77
C ARG A 181 -1.98 -18.77 -2.72
N ILE A 182 -1.24 -18.23 -3.68
CA ILE A 182 0.19 -18.43 -3.88
C ILE A 182 0.88 -17.09 -3.74
N LYS A 183 1.75 -16.93 -2.75
CA LYS A 183 2.47 -15.68 -2.46
C LYS A 183 3.97 -15.85 -2.71
N VAL A 184 4.54 -14.95 -3.52
CA VAL A 184 5.96 -14.94 -3.87
C VAL A 184 6.55 -13.53 -3.83
N LEU A 185 7.89 -13.42 -3.79
CA LEU A 185 8.60 -12.14 -3.76
C LEU A 185 9.53 -11.92 -4.98
N GLY A 186 9.74 -12.96 -5.80
CA GLY A 186 10.65 -12.96 -6.94
C GLY A 186 11.07 -14.40 -7.22
N THR A 187 10.31 -15.11 -8.03
CA THR A 187 10.25 -16.57 -8.08
C THR A 187 9.92 -17.01 -9.50
N GLU A 188 10.50 -18.13 -9.95
CA GLU A 188 10.13 -18.82 -11.18
C GLU A 188 9.36 -20.09 -10.79
N PHE A 189 8.08 -20.19 -11.17
CA PHE A 189 7.20 -21.29 -10.77
C PHE A 189 6.08 -21.52 -11.79
N CYS A 190 5.52 -22.72 -11.79
CA CYS A 190 4.35 -23.09 -12.57
C CYS A 190 3.17 -23.38 -11.65
N VAL A 191 1.97 -23.05 -12.09
CA VAL A 191 0.71 -23.39 -11.41
C VAL A 191 -0.23 -24.01 -12.43
N SER A 192 -0.71 -25.24 -12.18
CA SER A 192 -1.82 -25.87 -12.87
C SER A 192 -3.04 -25.90 -11.94
N ALA A 193 -4.09 -25.17 -12.31
CA ALA A 193 -5.32 -24.98 -11.54
C ALA A 193 -6.54 -25.03 -12.46
N TYR A 194 -6.60 -26.01 -13.33
CA TYR A 194 -7.76 -26.23 -14.18
C TYR A 194 -8.99 -26.61 -13.34
N PRO A 195 -10.18 -26.04 -13.61
CA PRO A 195 -11.39 -26.32 -12.83
C PRO A 195 -11.78 -27.81 -12.80
N GLU A 196 -11.59 -28.50 -13.91
CA GLU A 196 -11.90 -29.91 -14.11
C GLU A 196 -10.96 -30.90 -13.42
N GLU A 197 -9.77 -30.44 -13.00
CA GLU A 197 -8.82 -31.27 -12.25
C GLU A 197 -9.16 -31.27 -10.76
N PRO A 198 -9.03 -32.42 -10.05
CA PRO A 198 -9.34 -32.52 -8.63
C PRO A 198 -8.32 -31.84 -7.73
N SER A 199 -7.16 -31.50 -8.26
CA SER A 199 -6.06 -30.88 -7.50
C SER A 199 -5.47 -29.67 -8.21
N ILE A 200 -4.74 -28.85 -7.44
CA ILE A 200 -3.91 -27.77 -7.94
C ILE A 200 -2.45 -28.15 -7.74
N GLN A 201 -1.67 -28.07 -8.81
CA GLN A 201 -0.24 -28.35 -8.78
C GLN A 201 0.56 -27.05 -8.81
N VAL A 202 1.52 -26.91 -7.90
CA VAL A 202 2.45 -25.77 -7.87
C VAL A 202 3.87 -26.29 -7.89
N ILE A 203 4.61 -26.01 -8.95
CA ILE A 203 5.99 -26.50 -9.17
C ILE A 203 6.94 -25.31 -9.06
N LEU A 204 7.97 -25.42 -8.22
CA LEU A 204 8.93 -24.36 -7.97
C LEU A 204 10.27 -24.62 -8.67
N GLU A 205 10.63 -23.75 -9.63
CA GLU A 205 11.95 -23.81 -10.26
C GLU A 205 13.01 -23.01 -9.49
N LYS A 206 12.70 -21.76 -9.10
CA LYS A 206 13.64 -20.88 -8.38
C LYS A 206 12.94 -19.97 -7.39
N GLY A 207 13.57 -19.72 -6.24
CA GLY A 207 13.10 -18.80 -5.23
C GLY A 207 12.36 -19.46 -4.08
N SER A 208 11.21 -18.96 -3.68
CA SER A 208 10.41 -19.49 -2.57
C SER A 208 8.93 -19.16 -2.80
N VAL A 209 8.08 -20.12 -2.52
CA VAL A 209 6.63 -20.00 -2.64
C VAL A 209 5.99 -20.29 -1.29
N ASN A 210 5.03 -19.45 -0.91
CA ASN A 210 4.14 -19.72 0.23
C ASN A 210 2.73 -19.95 -0.30
N LEU A 211 2.16 -21.09 0.00
CA LEU A 211 0.82 -21.54 -0.38
C LEU A 211 -0.11 -21.36 0.82
N THR A 212 -1.33 -20.94 0.59
CA THR A 212 -2.36 -20.81 1.65
C THR A 212 -3.70 -21.23 1.08
N SER A 213 -4.38 -22.17 1.73
CA SER A 213 -5.77 -22.52 1.38
C SER A 213 -6.69 -21.32 1.61
N LEU A 214 -7.64 -21.09 0.70
CA LEU A 214 -8.65 -20.04 0.85
C LEU A 214 -9.81 -20.48 1.75
N SER A 215 -10.09 -21.78 1.84
CA SER A 215 -11.09 -22.38 2.73
C SER A 215 -10.58 -22.45 4.18
N LEU A 216 -9.32 -22.85 4.35
CA LEU A 216 -8.66 -23.01 5.66
C LEU A 216 -7.44 -22.06 5.74
N SER A 217 -7.65 -20.81 6.10
CA SER A 217 -6.62 -19.76 6.08
C SER A 217 -5.40 -20.05 6.99
N HIS A 218 -5.55 -20.92 8.01
CA HIS A 218 -4.46 -21.41 8.85
C HIS A 218 -3.62 -22.49 8.18
N LEU A 219 -4.14 -23.17 7.13
CA LEU A 219 -3.41 -24.17 6.38
C LEU A 219 -2.50 -23.48 5.38
N SER A 220 -1.21 -23.47 5.68
CA SER A 220 -0.18 -22.90 4.83
C SER A 220 0.98 -23.85 4.65
N GLN A 221 1.57 -23.86 3.43
CA GLN A 221 2.69 -24.69 3.06
C GLN A 221 3.74 -23.87 2.31
N LYS A 222 5.00 -24.07 2.65
CA LYS A 222 6.14 -23.48 1.93
C LYS A 222 6.85 -24.56 1.15
N ILE A 223 7.19 -24.28 -0.12
CA ILE A 223 7.95 -25.20 -0.97
C ILE A 223 9.29 -24.59 -1.38
N LYS A 224 10.26 -25.48 -1.69
CA LYS A 224 11.63 -25.16 -2.09
C LYS A 224 11.83 -25.46 -3.58
N PRO A 225 12.88 -24.89 -4.21
CA PRO A 225 13.22 -25.24 -5.60
C PRO A 225 13.41 -26.76 -5.78
N GLY A 226 12.82 -27.30 -6.85
CA GLY A 226 12.79 -28.75 -7.11
C GLY A 226 11.61 -29.49 -6.50
N GLU A 227 10.75 -28.79 -5.73
CA GLU A 227 9.56 -29.40 -5.14
C GLU A 227 8.28 -29.04 -5.93
N MET A 228 7.33 -29.97 -5.89
CA MET A 228 5.95 -29.81 -6.32
C MET A 228 5.02 -29.96 -5.12
N ALA A 229 4.12 -29.00 -4.95
CA ALA A 229 2.96 -29.15 -4.07
C ALA A 229 1.76 -29.56 -4.90
N ASN A 230 1.11 -30.64 -4.52
CA ASN A 230 -0.19 -31.06 -5.03
C ASN A 230 -1.25 -30.78 -3.95
N PHE A 231 -2.15 -29.84 -4.21
CA PHE A 231 -3.22 -29.43 -3.31
C PHE A 231 -4.53 -30.07 -3.72
N ASP A 232 -5.02 -31.00 -2.93
CA ASP A 232 -6.34 -31.62 -3.11
C ASP A 232 -7.44 -30.59 -2.79
N LYS A 233 -8.29 -30.31 -3.77
CA LYS A 233 -9.36 -29.29 -3.65
C LYS A 233 -10.52 -29.73 -2.75
N GLU A 234 -10.75 -31.04 -2.64
CA GLU A 234 -11.86 -31.61 -1.88
C GLU A 234 -11.50 -31.73 -0.39
N ASN A 235 -10.27 -32.18 -0.11
CA ASN A 235 -9.83 -32.49 1.24
C ASN A 235 -8.95 -31.41 1.89
N ASP A 236 -8.68 -30.29 1.19
CA ASP A 236 -7.77 -29.22 1.64
C ASP A 236 -6.43 -29.76 2.16
N HIS A 237 -5.82 -30.66 1.40
CA HIS A 237 -4.58 -31.32 1.81
C HIS A 237 -3.43 -31.04 0.85
N PHE A 238 -2.21 -30.79 1.38
CA PHE A 238 -0.99 -30.66 0.60
C PHE A 238 -0.18 -31.95 0.62
N ALA A 239 0.16 -32.48 -0.55
CA ALA A 239 1.19 -33.47 -0.74
C ALA A 239 2.41 -32.82 -1.41
N ILE A 240 3.58 -32.93 -0.79
CA ILE A 240 4.84 -32.37 -1.31
C ILE A 240 5.71 -33.49 -1.82
N SER A 241 6.30 -33.31 -3.01
CA SER A 241 7.25 -34.28 -3.60
C SER A 241 8.39 -33.56 -4.31
N GLU A 242 9.56 -34.15 -4.32
CA GLU A 242 10.66 -33.69 -5.17
C GLU A 242 10.41 -34.16 -6.60
N VAL A 243 10.61 -33.27 -7.56
CA VAL A 243 10.34 -33.53 -8.97
C VAL A 243 11.44 -32.93 -9.87
N ASN A 244 11.59 -33.52 -11.05
CA ASN A 244 12.29 -32.82 -12.12
C ASN A 244 11.37 -31.75 -12.72
N THR A 245 11.55 -30.51 -12.31
CA THR A 245 10.69 -29.40 -12.70
C THR A 245 10.53 -29.22 -14.20
N LYS A 246 11.58 -29.57 -14.98
CA LYS A 246 11.54 -29.47 -16.45
C LYS A 246 10.46 -30.34 -17.09
N LEU A 247 10.13 -31.47 -16.48
CA LEU A 247 9.03 -32.32 -16.99
C LEU A 247 7.66 -31.61 -16.95
N PHE A 248 7.51 -30.61 -16.08
CA PHE A 248 6.26 -29.90 -15.86
C PHE A 248 6.23 -28.49 -16.44
N THR A 249 7.40 -27.90 -16.74
CA THR A 249 7.50 -26.50 -17.13
C THR A 249 7.95 -26.28 -18.57
N SER A 250 8.43 -27.33 -19.26
CA SER A 250 8.93 -27.26 -20.65
C SER A 250 7.84 -26.93 -21.68
N TRP A 251 6.57 -27.06 -21.32
CA TRP A 251 5.47 -26.72 -22.22
C TRP A 251 5.52 -25.25 -22.68
N LYS A 252 6.06 -24.32 -21.87
CA LYS A 252 6.27 -22.91 -22.25
C LYS A 252 7.27 -22.74 -23.41
N ASP A 253 8.10 -23.75 -23.62
CA ASP A 253 9.06 -23.84 -24.71
C ASP A 253 8.56 -24.78 -25.84
N GLY A 254 7.28 -25.15 -25.82
CA GLY A 254 6.61 -26.01 -26.78
C GLY A 254 6.83 -27.53 -26.57
N ILE A 255 7.51 -27.92 -25.50
CA ILE A 255 7.87 -29.32 -25.23
C ILE A 255 6.97 -29.88 -24.11
N ILE A 256 6.32 -31.00 -24.36
CA ILE A 256 5.55 -31.73 -23.35
C ILE A 256 6.19 -33.08 -23.08
N HIS A 257 6.52 -33.33 -21.81
CA HIS A 257 7.03 -34.59 -21.35
C HIS A 257 5.95 -35.39 -20.64
N PHE A 258 5.85 -36.65 -21.02
CA PHE A 258 5.09 -37.66 -20.30
C PHE A 258 6.08 -38.66 -19.72
N TYR A 259 6.02 -38.91 -18.43
CA TYR A 259 6.85 -39.87 -17.73
C TYR A 259 5.99 -40.72 -16.81
N ASN A 260 5.79 -42.00 -17.17
CA ASN A 260 4.89 -42.92 -16.50
C ASN A 260 3.47 -42.32 -16.26
N SER A 261 3.02 -41.47 -17.19
CA SER A 261 1.74 -40.75 -17.09
C SER A 261 0.59 -41.63 -17.55
N PRO A 262 -0.50 -41.75 -16.78
CA PRO A 262 -1.66 -42.53 -17.21
C PRO A 262 -2.31 -41.92 -18.47
N LEU A 263 -2.91 -42.73 -19.33
CA LEU A 263 -3.51 -42.32 -20.59
C LEU A 263 -4.51 -41.16 -20.42
N CYS A 264 -5.25 -41.14 -19.33
CA CYS A 264 -6.19 -40.01 -19.06
C CYS A 264 -5.48 -38.67 -18.87
N GLU A 265 -4.31 -38.64 -18.25
CA GLU A 265 -3.51 -37.41 -18.12
C GLU A 265 -2.87 -37.02 -19.46
N VAL A 266 -2.37 -38.01 -20.21
CA VAL A 266 -1.82 -37.81 -21.57
C VAL A 266 -2.90 -37.17 -22.47
N VAL A 267 -4.08 -37.76 -22.50
CA VAL A 267 -5.17 -37.27 -23.31
C VAL A 267 -5.62 -35.88 -22.88
N PHE A 268 -5.74 -35.59 -21.60
CA PHE A 268 -6.07 -34.27 -21.09
C PHE A 268 -5.11 -33.18 -21.63
N LYS A 269 -3.81 -33.45 -21.62
CA LYS A 269 -2.79 -32.51 -22.17
C LYS A 269 -2.87 -32.41 -23.69
N LEU A 270 -3.16 -33.55 -24.40
CA LEU A 270 -3.35 -33.55 -25.85
C LEU A 270 -4.59 -32.77 -26.28
N GLU A 271 -5.73 -32.90 -25.56
CA GLU A 271 -6.93 -32.11 -25.81
C GLU A 271 -6.65 -30.62 -25.76
N LYS A 272 -5.93 -30.18 -24.72
CA LYS A 272 -5.53 -28.76 -24.57
C LYS A 272 -4.59 -28.32 -25.69
N ARG A 273 -3.53 -29.10 -25.99
CA ARG A 273 -2.47 -28.74 -26.94
C ARG A 273 -2.95 -28.68 -28.39
N TYR A 274 -3.87 -29.59 -28.79
CA TYR A 274 -4.29 -29.75 -30.18
C TYR A 274 -5.72 -29.32 -30.45
N ASN A 275 -6.43 -28.83 -29.45
CA ASN A 275 -7.85 -28.47 -29.50
C ASN A 275 -8.68 -29.65 -30.12
N GLN A 276 -8.44 -30.87 -29.62
CA GLN A 276 -9.00 -32.09 -30.11
C GLN A 276 -9.73 -32.84 -28.98
N HIS A 277 -10.96 -33.24 -29.18
CA HIS A 277 -11.68 -33.97 -28.14
C HIS A 277 -11.45 -35.49 -28.24
N PHE A 278 -11.32 -36.14 -27.06
CA PHE A 278 -11.09 -37.59 -26.97
C PHE A 278 -12.15 -38.27 -26.11
N ILE A 279 -12.45 -39.52 -26.52
CA ILE A 279 -13.23 -40.47 -25.72
C ILE A 279 -12.32 -41.65 -25.42
N ILE A 280 -12.13 -41.96 -24.14
CA ILE A 280 -11.22 -43.04 -23.68
C ILE A 280 -12.08 -44.18 -23.15
N ASP A 281 -11.85 -45.40 -23.63
CA ASP A 281 -12.40 -46.61 -23.03
C ASP A 281 -11.88 -46.78 -21.59
N LYS A 282 -12.78 -47.09 -20.66
CA LYS A 282 -12.47 -47.24 -19.24
C LYS A 282 -11.37 -48.25 -18.97
N SER A 283 -11.26 -49.31 -19.79
CA SER A 283 -10.27 -50.38 -19.60
C SER A 283 -8.85 -49.98 -19.89
N ILE A 284 -8.61 -48.90 -20.64
CA ILE A 284 -7.27 -48.40 -21.00
C ILE A 284 -6.87 -47.12 -20.31
N LYS A 285 -7.76 -46.53 -19.52
CA LYS A 285 -7.60 -45.21 -18.90
C LYS A 285 -6.28 -45.02 -18.13
N ASN A 286 -5.81 -46.10 -17.51
CA ASN A 286 -4.63 -46.08 -16.63
C ASN A 286 -3.34 -46.64 -17.29
N ILE A 287 -3.34 -46.92 -18.60
CA ILE A 287 -2.12 -47.37 -19.29
C ILE A 287 -1.08 -46.26 -19.20
N PRO A 288 0.15 -46.59 -18.68
CA PRO A 288 1.20 -45.59 -18.51
C PRO A 288 1.90 -45.31 -19.84
N TYR A 289 2.25 -44.04 -20.05
CA TYR A 289 2.99 -43.56 -21.20
C TYR A 289 4.23 -42.80 -20.80
N THR A 290 5.32 -43.04 -21.55
CA THR A 290 6.59 -42.30 -21.42
C THR A 290 7.08 -41.93 -22.82
N PHE A 291 6.90 -40.66 -23.17
CA PHE A 291 7.41 -40.05 -24.42
C PHE A 291 7.43 -38.51 -24.31
N THR A 292 8.04 -37.86 -25.31
CA THR A 292 8.13 -36.41 -25.38
C THR A 292 7.54 -35.92 -26.68
N ILE A 293 6.79 -34.84 -26.62
CA ILE A 293 6.20 -34.17 -27.77
C ILE A 293 6.88 -32.78 -27.92
N LYS A 294 7.14 -32.39 -29.15
CA LYS A 294 7.57 -31.04 -29.56
C LYS A 294 6.60 -30.47 -30.60
N ASP A 295 6.93 -30.70 -31.85
CA ASP A 295 6.21 -30.14 -33.02
C ASP A 295 5.47 -31.24 -33.81
N GLU A 296 5.36 -32.44 -33.26
CA GLU A 296 4.71 -33.57 -33.90
C GLU A 296 3.23 -33.28 -34.14
N LYS A 297 2.69 -33.73 -35.29
CA LYS A 297 1.28 -33.68 -35.57
C LYS A 297 0.52 -34.69 -34.73
N MET A 298 -0.76 -34.43 -34.47
CA MET A 298 -1.62 -35.36 -33.74
C MET A 298 -1.61 -36.78 -34.34
N SER A 299 -1.63 -36.90 -35.67
CA SER A 299 -1.52 -38.22 -36.35
C SER A 299 -0.28 -39.00 -35.96
N ASP A 300 0.84 -38.35 -35.86
CA ASP A 300 2.11 -39.00 -35.57
C ASP A 300 2.15 -39.46 -34.10
N ILE A 301 1.59 -38.65 -33.21
CA ILE A 301 1.48 -39.00 -31.77
C ILE A 301 0.55 -40.23 -31.62
N LEU A 302 -0.61 -40.25 -32.27
CA LEU A 302 -1.50 -41.38 -32.23
C LEU A 302 -0.83 -42.68 -32.76
N ASN A 303 -0.10 -42.57 -33.88
CA ASN A 303 0.69 -43.69 -34.43
C ASN A 303 1.76 -44.20 -33.43
N ILE A 304 2.44 -43.30 -32.72
CA ILE A 304 3.39 -43.66 -31.65
C ILE A 304 2.65 -44.39 -30.53
N MET A 305 1.54 -43.84 -30.06
CA MET A 305 0.78 -44.40 -28.95
C MET A 305 0.25 -45.82 -29.30
N GLU A 306 -0.22 -46.05 -30.53
CA GLU A 306 -0.68 -47.37 -31.01
C GLU A 306 0.45 -48.37 -31.17
N LYS A 307 1.69 -47.93 -31.44
CA LYS A 307 2.88 -48.81 -31.55
C LYS A 307 3.41 -49.26 -30.21
N ILE A 308 3.35 -48.40 -29.19
CA ILE A 308 3.96 -48.67 -27.87
C ILE A 308 2.96 -49.32 -26.89
N THR A 309 1.65 -49.25 -27.18
CA THR A 309 0.63 -49.85 -26.29
C THR A 309 -0.50 -50.48 -27.12
N PRO A 310 -1.24 -51.45 -26.54
CA PRO A 310 -2.32 -52.13 -27.25
C PRO A 310 -3.60 -51.29 -27.31
N ILE A 311 -3.52 -50.09 -27.93
CA ILE A 311 -4.66 -49.21 -28.17
C ILE A 311 -4.88 -49.05 -29.68
N MET A 312 -6.05 -48.62 -30.05
CA MET A 312 -6.46 -48.19 -31.39
C MET A 312 -7.15 -46.83 -31.31
N ALA A 313 -6.74 -45.90 -32.16
CA ALA A 313 -7.33 -44.58 -32.29
C ALA A 313 -8.28 -44.54 -33.52
N ILE A 314 -9.52 -44.20 -33.27
CA ILE A 314 -10.56 -44.10 -34.33
C ILE A 314 -10.99 -42.66 -34.42
N LYS A 315 -10.67 -41.99 -35.51
CA LYS A 315 -11.13 -40.61 -35.75
C LYS A 315 -12.57 -40.58 -36.27
N LYS A 316 -13.45 -39.90 -35.53
CA LYS A 316 -14.85 -39.66 -35.87
C LYS A 316 -15.15 -38.17 -35.90
N GLY A 317 -14.99 -37.54 -37.07
CA GLY A 317 -15.13 -36.10 -37.19
C GLY A 317 -14.14 -35.34 -36.31
N ASN A 318 -14.62 -34.58 -35.36
CA ASN A 318 -13.77 -33.80 -34.41
C ASN A 318 -13.47 -34.56 -33.10
N VAL A 319 -13.83 -35.83 -32.99
CA VAL A 319 -13.61 -36.70 -31.83
C VAL A 319 -12.70 -37.84 -32.17
N ILE A 320 -11.78 -38.17 -31.28
CA ILE A 320 -10.90 -39.34 -31.37
C ILE A 320 -11.29 -40.34 -30.27
N GLU A 321 -11.79 -41.52 -30.68
CA GLU A 321 -12.05 -42.59 -29.74
C GLU A 321 -10.80 -43.46 -29.57
N LEU A 322 -10.35 -43.65 -28.31
CA LEU A 322 -9.29 -44.57 -27.95
C LEU A 322 -9.87 -45.84 -27.34
N LYS A 323 -9.63 -46.98 -27.98
CA LYS A 323 -10.13 -48.29 -27.57
C LYS A 323 -8.98 -49.28 -27.37
N LYS A 324 -9.23 -50.32 -26.61
CA LYS A 324 -8.30 -51.46 -26.53
C LYS A 324 -8.26 -52.15 -27.88
N LYS A 325 -7.07 -52.41 -28.38
CA LYS A 325 -6.88 -53.23 -29.60
C LYS A 325 -7.25 -54.66 -29.27
N ASN A 326 -8.26 -55.20 -29.96
CA ASN A 326 -8.56 -56.63 -29.89
C ASN A 326 -7.42 -57.37 -30.60
N GLY A 327 -6.78 -58.28 -29.87
CA GLY A 327 -5.73 -59.15 -30.37
C GLY A 327 -6.25 -60.17 -31.43
#